data_e4e579ae7f6845846505f103e9194ed5
#
_entry.id   e4e579ae7f6845846505f103e9194ed5
#
_cell.length_a   1.000
_cell.length_b   1.000
_cell.length_c   1.000
_cell.angle_alpha   90.00
_cell.angle_beta   90.00
_cell.angle_gamma   90.00
#
_symmetry.space_group_name_H-M   'P 1'
#
loop_
_entity.id
_entity.type
_entity.pdbx_description
1 polymer ?
#
loop_
_entity_poly.entity_id
_entity_poly.type
_entity_poly.pdbx_seq_one_letter_code
_entity_poly.pdbx_strand_id
1 'polypeptide(L)'
;LLNLAHDIELHPEKYAHACDGKKLATLFYEPSTRTRLSFEAAMLNLGGSVLGFSSAASSSASKGESVSDTIRMISCYADICAMRHPKEGAPLVASLHSNIPVINAGDGGHQHPTQTLTDLLTIHSLKGRLDNLTIGLCGDLKFGRTVHSLINALIRYPGIRFVLISPEELKVPSYIREEVLNRNHIPYEEVIRLEDAMDKLDILYMTRVQKERFFNEEAVSYTHLR
;
A
#
# COMPACT_ATOMS: atom_id res chain seq x y z
N LEU A 1 -5.20 14.31 -5.30
CA LEU A 1 -3.98 13.85 -4.62
C LEU A 1 -2.82 13.71 -5.59
N LEU A 2 -2.95 12.99 -6.72
CA LEU A 2 -1.83 12.76 -7.66
C LEU A 2 -1.26 14.07 -8.23
N ASN A 3 -2.12 15.01 -8.65
CA ASN A 3 -1.67 16.32 -9.14
C ASN A 3 -0.89 17.11 -8.08
N LEU A 4 -1.33 17.04 -6.81
CA LEU A 4 -0.62 17.67 -5.70
C LEU A 4 0.73 16.99 -5.43
N ALA A 5 0.78 15.65 -5.49
CA ALA A 5 2.02 14.91 -5.31
C ALA A 5 3.05 15.26 -6.40
N HIS A 6 2.58 15.39 -7.65
CA HIS A 6 3.43 15.81 -8.77
C HIS A 6 3.90 17.27 -8.64
N ASP A 7 3.04 18.19 -8.18
CA ASP A 7 3.44 19.58 -7.93
C ASP A 7 4.49 19.68 -6.80
N ILE A 8 4.34 18.86 -5.74
CA ILE A 8 5.35 18.77 -4.66
C ILE A 8 6.68 18.21 -5.18
N GLU A 9 6.64 17.21 -6.07
CA GLU A 9 7.83 16.62 -6.68
C GLU A 9 8.61 17.64 -7.53
N LEU A 10 7.89 18.46 -8.32
CA LEU A 10 8.48 19.46 -9.19
C LEU A 10 8.92 20.74 -8.46
N HIS A 11 8.23 21.10 -7.38
CA HIS A 11 8.41 22.37 -6.66
C HIS A 11 8.48 22.14 -5.14
N PRO A 12 9.41 21.32 -4.61
CA PRO A 12 9.48 20.98 -3.19
C PRO A 12 9.66 22.21 -2.29
N GLU A 13 10.37 23.24 -2.76
CA GLU A 13 10.60 24.49 -2.03
C GLU A 13 9.31 25.25 -1.70
N LYS A 14 8.29 25.16 -2.55
CA LYS A 14 6.96 25.77 -2.34
C LYS A 14 6.25 25.21 -1.12
N TYR A 15 6.58 23.96 -0.74
CA TYR A 15 5.91 23.22 0.32
C TYR A 15 6.77 23.06 1.59
N ALA A 16 8.00 23.55 1.58
CA ALA A 16 8.98 23.36 2.67
C ALA A 16 8.48 23.84 4.05
N HIS A 17 7.49 24.73 4.09
CA HIS A 17 6.89 25.30 5.30
C HIS A 17 5.40 24.97 5.47
N ALA A 18 4.86 24.03 4.67
CA ALA A 18 3.43 23.69 4.69
C ALA A 18 2.96 23.06 6.00
N CYS A 19 3.87 22.47 6.76
CA CYS A 19 3.60 21.83 8.05
C CYS A 19 4.37 22.46 9.22
N ASP A 20 4.77 23.73 9.12
CA ASP A 20 5.44 24.42 10.22
C ASP A 20 4.61 24.35 11.51
N GLY A 21 5.25 23.96 12.62
CA GLY A 21 4.62 23.78 13.93
C GLY A 21 3.72 22.53 14.05
N LYS A 22 3.52 21.74 12.99
CA LYS A 22 2.76 20.50 13.02
C LYS A 22 3.60 19.29 13.39
N LYS A 23 2.96 18.29 13.99
CA LYS A 23 3.58 17.07 14.46
C LYS A 23 2.90 15.84 13.85
N LEU A 24 3.68 14.98 13.23
CA LEU A 24 3.26 13.65 12.79
C LEU A 24 3.61 12.61 13.85
N ALA A 25 2.64 11.81 14.28
CA ALA A 25 2.90 10.60 15.05
C ALA A 25 3.07 9.40 14.11
N THR A 26 4.19 8.67 14.24
CA THR A 26 4.42 7.40 13.52
C THR A 26 4.29 6.23 14.50
N LEU A 27 3.14 5.53 14.45
CA LEU A 27 2.83 4.41 15.33
C LEU A 27 2.99 3.08 14.58
N PHE A 28 4.17 2.51 14.65
CA PHE A 28 4.51 1.28 13.94
C PHE A 28 4.57 0.10 14.90
N TYR A 29 3.49 -0.67 14.95
CA TYR A 29 3.37 -1.88 15.80
C TYR A 29 4.10 -3.09 15.22
N GLU A 30 4.44 -3.05 13.93
CA GLU A 30 5.30 -4.02 13.26
C GLU A 30 6.47 -3.33 12.53
N PRO A 31 7.63 -3.97 12.39
CA PRO A 31 8.78 -3.37 11.71
C PRO A 31 8.49 -3.00 10.26
N SER A 32 8.81 -1.76 9.88
CA SER A 32 8.71 -1.29 8.50
C SER A 32 9.62 -0.09 8.28
N THR A 33 10.85 -0.35 7.89
CA THR A 33 11.87 0.69 7.71
C THR A 33 11.46 1.71 6.64
N ARG A 34 11.17 1.24 5.42
CA ARG A 34 10.87 2.13 4.28
C ARG A 34 9.64 3.00 4.52
N THR A 35 8.53 2.39 4.91
CA THR A 35 7.26 3.13 5.10
C THR A 35 7.39 4.15 6.23
N ARG A 36 8.00 3.77 7.35
CA ARG A 36 8.19 4.70 8.47
C ARG A 36 9.05 5.89 8.07
N LEU A 37 10.25 5.63 7.53
CA LEU A 37 11.18 6.68 7.14
C LEU A 37 10.61 7.59 6.04
N SER A 38 9.79 7.06 5.11
CA SER A 38 9.15 7.89 4.09
C SER A 38 8.12 8.87 4.69
N PHE A 39 7.32 8.45 5.67
CA PHE A 39 6.42 9.36 6.39
C PHE A 39 7.16 10.40 7.20
N GLU A 40 8.21 9.99 7.91
CA GLU A 40 9.02 10.90 8.73
C GLU A 40 9.76 11.92 7.86
N ALA A 41 10.41 11.46 6.78
CA ALA A 41 11.09 12.35 5.84
C ALA A 41 10.12 13.33 5.15
N ALA A 42 8.93 12.87 4.75
CA ALA A 42 7.92 13.74 4.16
C ALA A 42 7.50 14.85 5.12
N MET A 43 7.24 14.52 6.40
CA MET A 43 6.85 15.52 7.40
C MET A 43 7.97 16.54 7.67
N LEU A 44 9.22 16.06 7.77
CA LEU A 44 10.38 16.93 7.97
C LEU A 44 10.63 17.86 6.76
N ASN A 45 10.48 17.33 5.53
CA ASN A 45 10.62 18.13 4.31
C ASN A 45 9.52 19.20 4.15
N LEU A 46 8.37 19.02 4.81
CA LEU A 46 7.29 19.99 4.87
C LEU A 46 7.41 20.98 6.03
N GLY A 47 8.51 20.95 6.80
CA GLY A 47 8.77 21.86 7.92
C GLY A 47 8.18 21.41 9.28
N GLY A 48 7.57 20.22 9.32
CA GLY A 48 6.99 19.68 10.55
C GLY A 48 7.97 18.91 11.42
N SER A 49 7.45 18.28 12.47
CA SER A 49 8.20 17.45 13.42
C SER A 49 7.59 16.06 13.51
N VAL A 50 8.37 15.09 13.98
CA VAL A 50 7.93 13.71 14.11
C VAL A 50 8.12 13.18 15.52
N LEU A 51 7.22 12.31 15.97
CA LEU A 51 7.32 11.54 17.20
C LEU A 51 6.70 10.15 16.98
N GLY A 52 7.01 9.18 17.82
CA GLY A 52 6.38 7.86 17.70
C GLY A 52 7.28 6.71 18.11
N PHE A 53 6.89 5.50 17.73
CA PHE A 53 7.63 4.27 18.01
C PHE A 53 7.70 3.34 16.78
N SER A 54 8.70 2.45 16.77
CA SER A 54 9.00 1.57 15.64
C SER A 54 8.59 0.11 15.86
N SER A 55 8.12 -0.23 17.06
CA SER A 55 7.63 -1.57 17.39
C SER A 55 6.69 -1.53 18.58
N ALA A 56 5.77 -2.49 18.68
CA ALA A 56 4.91 -2.65 19.85
C ALA A 56 5.72 -2.85 21.13
N ALA A 57 6.86 -3.53 21.05
CA ALA A 57 7.73 -3.80 22.21
C ALA A 57 8.33 -2.53 22.83
N SER A 58 8.51 -1.47 22.06
CA SER A 58 9.01 -0.17 22.54
C SER A 58 7.91 0.80 22.98
N SER A 59 6.68 0.33 23.10
CA SER A 59 5.51 1.13 23.48
C SER A 59 4.71 0.50 24.63
N SER A 60 3.75 1.23 25.17
CA SER A 60 2.82 0.73 26.20
C SER A 60 1.93 -0.43 25.72
N ALA A 61 1.85 -0.67 24.41
CA ALA A 61 1.18 -1.85 23.86
C ALA A 61 1.76 -3.17 24.40
N SER A 62 3.07 -3.20 24.71
CA SER A 62 3.72 -4.34 25.36
C SER A 62 3.19 -4.64 26.77
N LYS A 63 2.53 -3.66 27.39
CA LYS A 63 1.90 -3.77 28.70
C LYS A 63 0.37 -3.96 28.61
N GLY A 64 -0.17 -4.18 27.40
CA GLY A 64 -1.59 -4.41 27.17
C GLY A 64 -2.43 -3.15 26.89
N GLU A 65 -1.80 -1.99 26.63
CA GLU A 65 -2.52 -0.79 26.22
C GLU A 65 -3.23 -1.02 24.88
N SER A 66 -4.50 -0.64 24.79
CA SER A 66 -5.29 -0.81 23.58
C SER A 66 -4.94 0.23 22.52
N VAL A 67 -5.21 -0.08 21.23
CA VAL A 67 -5.07 0.87 20.13
C VAL A 67 -5.90 2.13 20.37
N SER A 68 -7.11 1.97 20.94
CA SER A 68 -8.02 3.08 21.25
C SER A 68 -7.46 4.02 22.32
N ASP A 69 -6.81 3.48 23.35
CA ASP A 69 -6.22 4.31 24.41
C ASP A 69 -4.93 4.97 23.92
N THR A 70 -4.10 4.23 23.19
CA THR A 70 -2.89 4.79 22.57
C THR A 70 -3.24 5.98 21.68
N ILE A 71 -4.24 5.87 20.80
CA ILE A 71 -4.55 6.96 19.86
C ILE A 71 -5.17 8.17 20.56
N ARG A 72 -5.95 7.98 21.62
CA ARG A 72 -6.48 9.09 22.44
C ARG A 72 -5.35 9.88 23.08
N MET A 73 -4.37 9.19 23.65
CA MET A 73 -3.19 9.80 24.25
C MET A 73 -2.35 10.52 23.18
N ILE A 74 -2.08 9.89 22.04
CA ILE A 74 -1.32 10.48 20.93
C ILE A 74 -2.02 11.72 20.36
N SER A 75 -3.35 11.74 20.32
CA SER A 75 -4.14 12.91 19.88
C SER A 75 -3.90 14.17 20.74
N CYS A 76 -3.32 14.03 21.94
CA CYS A 76 -2.91 15.16 22.77
C CYS A 76 -1.53 15.71 22.40
N TYR A 77 -0.74 14.98 21.60
CA TYR A 77 0.66 15.33 21.30
C TYR A 77 0.93 15.63 19.84
N ALA A 78 0.10 15.13 18.92
CA ALA A 78 0.31 15.23 17.50
C ALA A 78 -0.91 15.82 16.77
N ASP A 79 -0.70 16.29 15.54
CA ASP A 79 -1.74 16.85 14.66
C ASP A 79 -2.25 15.82 13.64
N ILE A 80 -1.47 14.76 13.36
CA ILE A 80 -1.78 13.69 12.41
C ILE A 80 -1.03 12.43 12.83
N CYS A 81 -1.59 11.26 12.53
CA CYS A 81 -1.00 9.96 12.84
C CYS A 81 -0.86 9.09 11.59
N ALA A 82 0.29 8.48 11.37
CA ALA A 82 0.50 7.37 10.46
C ALA A 82 0.63 6.08 11.28
N MET A 83 -0.33 5.17 11.13
CA MET A 83 -0.39 3.91 11.90
C MET A 83 -0.15 2.71 10.99
N ARG A 84 0.80 1.85 11.39
CA ARG A 84 1.00 0.53 10.82
C ARG A 84 0.80 -0.55 11.88
N HIS A 85 -0.05 -1.54 11.59
CA HIS A 85 -0.44 -2.54 12.58
C HIS A 85 -0.53 -3.94 11.95
N PRO A 86 -0.13 -5.04 12.66
CA PRO A 86 -0.26 -6.40 12.14
C PRO A 86 -1.71 -6.90 12.07
N LYS A 87 -2.63 -6.32 12.86
CA LYS A 87 -4.06 -6.67 12.83
C LYS A 87 -4.81 -5.81 11.83
N GLU A 88 -5.60 -6.46 10.98
CA GLU A 88 -6.50 -5.83 10.02
C GLU A 88 -7.53 -4.93 10.73
N GLY A 89 -7.80 -3.76 10.15
CA GLY A 89 -8.76 -2.80 10.69
C GLY A 89 -8.28 -1.98 11.89
N ALA A 90 -7.08 -2.22 12.45
CA ALA A 90 -6.59 -1.45 13.60
C ALA A 90 -6.48 0.06 13.33
N PRO A 91 -6.00 0.55 12.18
CA PRO A 91 -6.03 1.98 11.86
C PRO A 91 -7.46 2.55 11.75
N LEU A 92 -8.44 1.76 11.32
CA LEU A 92 -9.84 2.16 11.32
C LEU A 92 -10.35 2.31 12.75
N VAL A 93 -10.10 1.34 13.63
CA VAL A 93 -10.44 1.45 15.05
C VAL A 93 -9.79 2.69 15.67
N ALA A 94 -8.50 2.95 15.38
CA ALA A 94 -7.83 4.15 15.84
C ALA A 94 -8.56 5.42 15.34
N SER A 95 -8.94 5.50 14.08
CA SER A 95 -9.62 6.68 13.51
C SER A 95 -10.96 6.97 14.18
N LEU A 96 -11.69 5.95 14.63
CA LEU A 96 -12.97 6.09 15.36
C LEU A 96 -12.80 6.64 16.78
N HIS A 97 -11.60 6.55 17.36
CA HIS A 97 -11.28 7.00 18.72
C HIS A 97 -10.29 8.16 18.76
N SER A 98 -9.93 8.70 17.60
CA SER A 98 -8.95 9.77 17.44
C SER A 98 -9.60 11.12 17.25
N ASN A 99 -8.98 12.17 17.81
CA ASN A 99 -9.33 13.57 17.53
C ASN A 99 -8.47 14.18 16.40
N ILE A 100 -7.52 13.41 15.85
CA ILE A 100 -6.65 13.81 14.75
C ILE A 100 -6.80 12.82 13.58
N PRO A 101 -6.49 13.22 12.35
CA PRO A 101 -6.51 12.30 11.20
C PRO A 101 -5.57 11.11 11.40
N VAL A 102 -6.02 9.91 11.03
CA VAL A 102 -5.22 8.68 11.05
C VAL A 102 -5.03 8.17 9.63
N ILE A 103 -3.78 8.04 9.21
CA ILE A 103 -3.39 7.45 7.93
C ILE A 103 -3.06 5.97 8.15
N ASN A 104 -3.71 5.08 7.38
CA ASN A 104 -3.34 3.67 7.34
C ASN A 104 -2.03 3.49 6.56
N ALA A 105 -0.94 3.17 7.27
CA ALA A 105 0.38 2.87 6.73
C ALA A 105 0.62 1.37 6.49
N GLY A 106 -0.46 0.59 6.48
CA GLY A 106 -0.52 -0.86 6.29
C GLY A 106 -1.10 -1.59 7.50
N ASP A 107 -2.12 -2.42 7.27
CA ASP A 107 -2.81 -3.19 8.30
C ASP A 107 -2.88 -4.69 7.95
N GLY A 108 -1.98 -5.45 8.51
CA GLY A 108 -1.91 -6.91 8.33
C GLY A 108 -1.81 -7.32 6.85
N GLY A 109 -2.65 -8.26 6.44
CA GLY A 109 -2.81 -8.70 5.05
C GLY A 109 -3.82 -7.88 4.24
N HIS A 110 -4.55 -6.95 4.86
CA HIS A 110 -5.72 -6.31 4.31
C HIS A 110 -5.37 -5.18 3.31
N GLN A 111 -4.79 -4.07 3.75
CA GLN A 111 -4.58 -2.90 2.88
C GLN A 111 -3.21 -2.22 3.07
N HIS A 112 -2.77 -1.54 2.01
CA HIS A 112 -1.62 -0.64 2.04
C HIS A 112 -1.91 0.60 1.15
N PRO A 113 -2.81 1.49 1.58
CA PRO A 113 -3.34 2.58 0.74
C PRO A 113 -2.24 3.52 0.22
N THR A 114 -1.25 3.82 1.05
CA THR A 114 -0.16 4.73 0.65
C THR A 114 0.77 4.12 -0.38
N GLN A 115 0.99 2.79 -0.37
CA GLN A 115 1.69 2.11 -1.45
C GLN A 115 0.89 2.21 -2.75
N THR A 116 -0.41 2.01 -2.69
CA THR A 116 -1.29 2.15 -3.86
C THR A 116 -1.22 3.54 -4.47
N LEU A 117 -1.21 4.61 -3.66
CA LEU A 117 -1.05 5.97 -4.15
C LEU A 117 0.30 6.19 -4.84
N THR A 118 1.38 5.61 -4.30
CA THR A 118 2.71 5.64 -4.92
C THR A 118 2.72 4.89 -6.25
N ASP A 119 2.08 3.71 -6.32
CA ASP A 119 1.97 2.93 -7.54
C ASP A 119 1.18 3.70 -8.63
N LEU A 120 0.04 4.30 -8.27
CA LEU A 120 -0.74 5.14 -9.18
C LEU A 120 0.04 6.36 -9.67
N LEU A 121 0.78 7.03 -8.79
CA LEU A 121 1.63 8.15 -9.17
C LEU A 121 2.71 7.72 -10.16
N THR A 122 3.37 6.59 -9.90
CA THR A 122 4.38 6.02 -10.78
C THR A 122 3.80 5.68 -12.17
N ILE A 123 2.65 5.02 -12.22
CA ILE A 123 1.97 4.71 -13.48
C ILE A 123 1.62 6.00 -14.24
N HIS A 124 1.05 6.99 -13.53
CA HIS A 124 0.69 8.27 -14.12
C HIS A 124 1.91 9.02 -14.66
N SER A 125 3.00 9.06 -13.91
CA SER A 125 4.24 9.73 -14.33
C SER A 125 4.88 9.08 -15.57
N LEU A 126 4.81 7.74 -15.67
CA LEU A 126 5.40 6.99 -16.79
C LEU A 126 4.52 6.95 -18.04
N LYS A 127 3.19 6.90 -17.88
CA LYS A 127 2.24 6.71 -18.99
C LYS A 127 1.43 7.97 -19.32
N GLY A 128 1.47 9.01 -18.48
CA GLY A 128 0.67 10.23 -18.63
C GLY A 128 -0.82 10.04 -18.39
N ARG A 129 -1.27 8.82 -18.05
CA ARG A 129 -2.67 8.44 -17.86
C ARG A 129 -2.82 7.28 -16.89
N LEU A 130 -4.04 7.05 -16.41
CA LEU A 130 -4.42 5.89 -15.60
C LEU A 130 -5.59 5.09 -16.21
N ASP A 131 -6.09 5.53 -17.34
CA ASP A 131 -7.15 4.89 -18.12
C ASP A 131 -6.59 4.12 -19.33
N ASN A 132 -7.42 3.22 -19.90
CA ASN A 132 -7.08 2.46 -21.12
C ASN A 132 -5.71 1.79 -21.04
N LEU A 133 -5.43 1.09 -19.93
CA LEU A 133 -4.18 0.38 -19.69
C LEU A 133 -4.42 -1.12 -19.46
N THR A 134 -3.53 -1.92 -20.00
CA THR A 134 -3.43 -3.37 -19.70
C THR A 134 -2.33 -3.56 -18.64
N ILE A 135 -2.73 -3.99 -17.45
CA ILE A 135 -1.86 -4.13 -16.28
C ILE A 135 -1.59 -5.61 -16.00
N GLY A 136 -0.34 -6.03 -16.17
CA GLY A 136 0.13 -7.34 -15.74
C GLY A 136 0.47 -7.33 -14.27
N LEU A 137 -0.16 -8.21 -13.49
CA LEU A 137 0.15 -8.41 -12.07
C LEU A 137 0.83 -9.78 -11.95
N CYS A 138 2.10 -9.80 -11.56
CA CYS A 138 2.90 -11.02 -11.59
C CYS A 138 3.47 -11.40 -10.22
N GLY A 139 3.32 -12.68 -9.84
CA GLY A 139 3.90 -13.29 -8.65
C GLY A 139 2.89 -13.78 -7.63
N ASP A 140 3.02 -13.39 -6.35
CA ASP A 140 2.09 -13.78 -5.28
C ASP A 140 0.84 -12.88 -5.32
N LEU A 141 -0.17 -13.32 -6.06
CA LEU A 141 -1.44 -12.60 -6.16
C LEU A 141 -2.45 -12.99 -5.08
N LYS A 142 -2.17 -14.10 -4.37
CA LYS A 142 -3.06 -14.62 -3.31
C LYS A 142 -2.95 -13.83 -2.01
N PHE A 143 -1.73 -13.56 -1.58
CA PHE A 143 -1.44 -12.90 -0.30
C PHE A 143 -0.88 -11.48 -0.49
N GLY A 144 -0.80 -11.01 -1.75
CA GLY A 144 -0.26 -9.72 -2.13
C GLY A 144 -1.24 -8.58 -1.84
N ARG A 145 -1.30 -8.07 -0.60
CA ARG A 145 -2.18 -6.94 -0.23
C ARG A 145 -2.00 -5.71 -1.13
N THR A 146 -0.79 -5.46 -1.63
CA THR A 146 -0.52 -4.36 -2.56
C THR A 146 -1.20 -4.59 -3.90
N VAL A 147 -1.24 -5.83 -4.38
CA VAL A 147 -1.97 -6.23 -5.60
C VAL A 147 -3.46 -5.98 -5.43
N HIS A 148 -4.05 -6.46 -4.33
CA HIS A 148 -5.48 -6.29 -4.06
C HIS A 148 -5.86 -4.81 -3.95
N SER A 149 -5.05 -4.03 -3.26
CA SER A 149 -5.27 -2.58 -3.12
C SER A 149 -5.12 -1.85 -4.47
N LEU A 150 -4.15 -2.25 -5.30
CA LEU A 150 -3.94 -1.67 -6.62
C LEU A 150 -5.09 -2.01 -7.59
N ILE A 151 -5.57 -3.26 -7.59
CA ILE A 151 -6.76 -3.66 -8.36
C ILE A 151 -7.95 -2.77 -7.97
N ASN A 152 -8.25 -2.67 -6.66
CA ASN A 152 -9.37 -1.84 -6.16
C ASN A 152 -9.25 -0.36 -6.52
N ALA A 153 -8.05 0.16 -6.68
CA ALA A 153 -7.83 1.54 -7.09
C ALA A 153 -8.01 1.70 -8.61
N LEU A 154 -7.42 0.81 -9.41
CA LEU A 154 -7.39 0.91 -10.86
C LEU A 154 -8.75 0.65 -11.51
N ILE A 155 -9.62 -0.18 -10.95
CA ILE A 155 -10.98 -0.41 -11.48
C ILE A 155 -11.86 0.84 -11.51
N ARG A 156 -11.42 1.94 -10.88
CA ARG A 156 -12.10 3.24 -10.89
C ARG A 156 -11.84 4.03 -12.17
N TYR A 157 -10.89 3.60 -12.99
CA TYR A 157 -10.52 4.24 -14.24
C TYR A 157 -11.09 3.45 -15.42
N PRO A 158 -11.60 4.12 -16.46
CA PRO A 158 -12.18 3.43 -17.60
C PRO A 158 -11.13 2.70 -18.44
N GLY A 159 -11.53 1.61 -19.08
CA GLY A 159 -10.69 0.90 -20.03
C GLY A 159 -9.52 0.12 -19.42
N ILE A 160 -9.53 -0.13 -18.12
CA ILE A 160 -8.53 -0.97 -17.45
C ILE A 160 -8.81 -2.45 -17.76
N ARG A 161 -7.73 -3.18 -18.05
CA ARG A 161 -7.70 -4.64 -18.21
C ARG A 161 -6.58 -5.21 -17.37
N PHE A 162 -6.81 -6.39 -16.77
CA PHE A 162 -5.76 -7.09 -16.02
C PHE A 162 -5.30 -8.36 -16.72
N VAL A 163 -4.01 -8.64 -16.60
CA VAL A 163 -3.41 -9.96 -16.86
C VAL A 163 -2.83 -10.45 -15.54
N LEU A 164 -3.43 -11.51 -14.99
CA LEU A 164 -3.09 -12.09 -13.70
C LEU A 164 -2.12 -13.23 -13.91
N ILE A 165 -0.85 -13.01 -13.59
CA ILE A 165 0.26 -13.91 -13.92
C ILE A 165 0.76 -14.55 -12.64
N SER A 166 0.40 -15.81 -12.40
CA SER A 166 0.80 -16.53 -11.17
C SER A 166 0.72 -18.03 -11.32
N PRO A 167 1.49 -18.79 -10.52
CA PRO A 167 1.25 -20.21 -10.32
C PRO A 167 -0.17 -20.46 -9.78
N GLU A 168 -0.69 -21.68 -9.96
CA GLU A 168 -2.05 -22.08 -9.57
C GLU A 168 -2.33 -21.80 -8.08
N GLU A 169 -1.35 -22.08 -7.21
CA GLU A 169 -1.47 -21.93 -5.76
C GLU A 169 -1.50 -20.47 -5.28
N LEU A 170 -1.05 -19.54 -6.13
CA LEU A 170 -0.93 -18.10 -5.83
C LEU A 170 -1.88 -17.22 -6.63
N LYS A 171 -2.88 -17.80 -7.24
CA LYS A 171 -3.94 -17.07 -7.95
C LYS A 171 -4.64 -16.06 -7.05
N VAL A 172 -5.11 -14.99 -7.66
CA VAL A 172 -5.98 -14.01 -7.00
C VAL A 172 -7.15 -14.71 -6.32
N PRO A 173 -7.47 -14.38 -5.06
CA PRO A 173 -8.59 -14.95 -4.32
C PRO A 173 -9.93 -14.77 -5.03
N SER A 174 -10.85 -15.73 -4.81
CA SER A 174 -12.19 -15.71 -5.42
C SER A 174 -12.94 -14.41 -5.15
N TYR A 175 -12.84 -13.85 -3.93
CA TYR A 175 -13.54 -12.62 -3.59
C TYR A 175 -13.05 -11.41 -4.44
N ILE A 176 -11.76 -11.32 -4.81
CA ILE A 176 -11.28 -10.28 -5.73
C ILE A 176 -11.81 -10.51 -7.14
N ARG A 177 -11.81 -11.76 -7.62
CA ARG A 177 -12.34 -12.08 -8.96
C ARG A 177 -13.82 -11.78 -9.06
N GLU A 178 -14.59 -12.23 -8.08
CA GLU A 178 -16.06 -12.21 -8.13
C GLU A 178 -16.63 -10.86 -7.70
N GLU A 179 -16.19 -10.35 -6.56
CA GLU A 179 -16.78 -9.15 -5.98
C GLU A 179 -16.14 -7.85 -6.49
N VAL A 180 -14.89 -7.93 -7.02
CA VAL A 180 -14.20 -6.74 -7.53
C VAL A 180 -14.16 -6.74 -9.04
N LEU A 181 -13.60 -7.76 -9.69
CA LEU A 181 -13.43 -7.77 -11.14
C LEU A 181 -14.74 -8.06 -11.87
N ASN A 182 -15.39 -9.20 -11.59
CA ASN A 182 -16.60 -9.61 -12.29
C ASN A 182 -17.77 -8.66 -12.01
N ARG A 183 -17.97 -8.28 -10.76
CA ARG A 183 -19.04 -7.35 -10.36
C ARG A 183 -18.93 -5.99 -11.05
N ASN A 184 -17.72 -5.51 -11.31
CA ASN A 184 -17.48 -4.24 -11.99
C ASN A 184 -17.25 -4.42 -13.50
N HIS A 185 -17.48 -5.62 -14.06
CA HIS A 185 -17.29 -5.93 -15.47
C HIS A 185 -15.88 -5.59 -16.01
N ILE A 186 -14.85 -5.75 -15.16
CA ILE A 186 -13.46 -5.49 -15.53
C ILE A 186 -12.91 -6.70 -16.28
N PRO A 187 -12.44 -6.53 -17.53
CA PRO A 187 -11.87 -7.63 -18.29
C PRO A 187 -10.54 -8.07 -17.68
N TYR A 188 -10.36 -9.37 -17.50
CA TYR A 188 -9.10 -9.96 -17.09
C TYR A 188 -8.86 -11.33 -17.71
N GLU A 189 -7.61 -11.73 -17.78
CA GLU A 189 -7.17 -13.09 -18.12
C GLU A 189 -6.20 -13.62 -17.08
N GLU A 190 -6.17 -14.93 -16.87
CA GLU A 190 -5.22 -15.61 -15.97
C GLU A 190 -4.24 -16.40 -16.81
N VAL A 191 -2.95 -16.21 -16.57
CA VAL A 191 -1.86 -16.95 -17.23
C VAL A 191 -0.84 -17.42 -16.19
N ILE A 192 -0.12 -18.50 -16.50
CA ILE A 192 0.89 -19.06 -15.60
C ILE A 192 2.27 -18.47 -15.90
N ARG A 193 2.58 -18.24 -17.18
CA ARG A 193 3.89 -17.80 -17.62
C ARG A 193 3.88 -16.33 -18.01
N LEU A 194 4.91 -15.62 -17.61
CA LEU A 194 5.06 -14.20 -17.91
C LEU A 194 5.19 -13.96 -19.43
N GLU A 195 5.91 -14.86 -20.11
CA GLU A 195 6.15 -14.75 -21.55
C GLU A 195 4.87 -14.75 -22.38
N ASP A 196 3.82 -15.40 -21.90
CA ASP A 196 2.53 -15.48 -22.61
C ASP A 196 1.73 -14.15 -22.54
N ALA A 197 2.19 -13.22 -21.70
CA ALA A 197 1.53 -11.94 -21.43
C ALA A 197 2.29 -10.72 -21.95
N MET A 198 3.61 -10.77 -22.05
CA MET A 198 4.48 -9.60 -22.23
C MET A 198 4.06 -8.65 -23.35
N ASP A 199 3.69 -9.18 -24.49
CA ASP A 199 3.35 -8.38 -25.69
C ASP A 199 2.03 -7.58 -25.54
N LYS A 200 1.23 -7.91 -24.51
CA LYS A 200 -0.08 -7.29 -24.27
C LYS A 200 -0.03 -6.19 -23.22
N LEU A 201 1.07 -6.08 -22.47
CA LEU A 201 1.13 -5.27 -21.25
C LEU A 201 1.57 -3.83 -21.52
N ASP A 202 0.84 -2.87 -20.97
CA ASP A 202 1.31 -1.49 -20.82
C ASP A 202 2.19 -1.33 -19.57
N ILE A 203 1.83 -2.06 -18.51
CA ILE A 203 2.50 -2.05 -17.19
C ILE A 203 2.69 -3.49 -16.73
N LEU A 204 3.87 -3.80 -16.22
CA LEU A 204 4.15 -5.02 -15.48
C LEU A 204 4.42 -4.68 -14.00
N TYR A 205 3.53 -5.11 -13.11
CA TYR A 205 3.68 -4.99 -11.67
C TYR A 205 4.16 -6.32 -11.09
N MET A 206 5.43 -6.34 -10.66
CA MET A 206 6.04 -7.53 -10.09
C MET A 206 5.91 -7.54 -8.57
N THR A 207 5.30 -8.58 -8.01
CA THR A 207 5.29 -8.77 -6.56
C THR A 207 6.51 -9.57 -6.11
N ARG A 208 6.94 -9.34 -4.87
CA ARG A 208 7.97 -10.19 -4.26
C ARG A 208 7.37 -11.55 -3.94
N VAL A 209 8.01 -12.60 -4.46
CA VAL A 209 7.69 -13.98 -4.08
C VAL A 209 8.32 -14.27 -2.72
N GLN A 210 7.50 -14.56 -1.72
CA GLN A 210 7.95 -14.93 -0.38
C GLN A 210 8.15 -16.44 -0.33
N LYS A 211 9.41 -16.91 -0.40
CA LYS A 211 9.76 -18.35 -0.39
C LYS A 211 9.18 -19.11 0.81
N GLU A 212 9.07 -18.43 1.94
CA GLU A 212 8.56 -18.96 3.21
C GLU A 212 7.08 -19.40 3.14
N ARG A 213 6.34 -19.01 2.10
CA ARG A 213 4.91 -19.31 1.90
C ARG A 213 4.66 -20.50 0.97
N PHE A 214 5.71 -21.06 0.38
CA PHE A 214 5.59 -22.19 -0.53
C PHE A 214 5.87 -23.52 0.18
N PHE A 215 4.95 -24.46 -0.02
CA PHE A 215 5.16 -25.86 0.42
C PHE A 215 6.01 -26.68 -0.57
N ASN A 216 6.32 -26.13 -1.76
CA ASN A 216 7.08 -26.79 -2.80
C ASN A 216 8.06 -25.81 -3.48
N GLU A 217 9.37 -26.17 -3.49
CA GLU A 217 10.43 -25.33 -4.08
C GLU A 217 10.35 -25.21 -5.60
N GLU A 218 9.75 -26.19 -6.30
CA GLU A 218 9.60 -26.15 -7.76
C GLU A 218 8.69 -25.02 -8.24
N ALA A 219 7.64 -24.66 -7.48
CA ALA A 219 6.74 -23.55 -7.81
C ALA A 219 7.44 -22.18 -7.78
N VAL A 220 8.57 -22.07 -7.07
CA VAL A 220 9.34 -20.81 -6.96
C VAL A 220 10.18 -20.54 -8.21
N SER A 221 10.58 -21.56 -8.95
CA SER A 221 11.49 -21.43 -10.10
C SER A 221 10.85 -20.70 -11.28
N TYR A 222 9.53 -20.78 -11.45
CA TYR A 222 8.78 -20.15 -12.53
C TYR A 222 8.54 -18.63 -12.35
N THR A 223 8.76 -18.10 -11.14
CA THR A 223 8.50 -16.67 -10.81
C THR A 223 9.77 -15.85 -10.62
N HIS A 224 10.95 -16.46 -10.77
CA HIS A 224 12.23 -15.76 -10.70
C HIS A 224 12.72 -15.39 -12.09
N LEU A 225 12.56 -14.11 -12.44
CA LEU A 225 13.46 -13.46 -13.38
C LEU A 225 14.80 -13.24 -12.67
N ARG A 226 15.85 -13.89 -13.14
CA ARG A 226 17.24 -13.57 -12.80
C ARG A 226 17.71 -12.37 -13.61
#